data_8ec888d90b8cfd7f0d8a87eee969d252
#
_entry.id   8ec888d90b8cfd7f0d8a87eee969d252
#
_cell.length_a   1.000
_cell.length_b   1.000
_cell.length_c   1.000
_cell.angle_alpha   90.00
_cell.angle_beta   90.00
_cell.angle_gamma   90.00
#
_symmetry.space_group_name_H-M   'P 1'
#
loop_
_entity.id
_entity.type
_entity.pdbx_description
1 polymer ?
#
loop_
_entity_poly.entity_id
_entity_poly.type
_entity_poly.pdbx_seq_one_letter_code
_entity_poly.pdbx_strand_id
1 'polypeptide(L)'
;SRRSLPGTRLIPAHASPSMNSLRIYNTLARDKQTFTPLRAGEVRMYVCGITVYDYCHVGHARMFVVFDIVQRWLREIGYKVTYVRNITDIDDKIIRRAVENNESIKSLTQRFIEAMYEDMDALGVARADIEPRATEFVPQMLGMIDALHANGYAYQAKDGDVNYSVRKFTDYGKLSGKSIEDLRAGERVTANDAKEDPLDFVLWKQSKAGEPEDTGWNSKWGRGRPGWHIECSAMGCTLLGEQFDIHGGGMDLQFPHHENEIAQSEGATGKQFVNYWMHNGFVQIDSEKMSKSLGNFFTIREVLEKFDAEVVRFFIARAHYRSPLNYSDVHIDDAKNALTRLYTALKDVEPDNQQLDWSEANAQRFQSAMNDDFNTPVAVSVLFDLASEVNRTRDAALARQLKGLAGVLGLLQREPRAFLQRASGAGSSEGLSPQEIEAKIAERIAAKQAKNYAEADRIRAALLEAGIALEDKPGGSTEWRRV
;
A
#
# COMPACT_ATOMS: atom_id res chain seq x y z
N SER A 1 17.02 -42.04 -7.56
CA SER A 1 16.20 -41.46 -6.47
C SER A 1 15.58 -40.15 -6.89
N ARG A 2 14.30 -40.19 -7.25
CA ARG A 2 13.51 -39.00 -7.57
C ARG A 2 12.94 -38.46 -6.28
N ARG A 3 13.30 -37.23 -5.88
CA ARG A 3 12.68 -36.53 -4.79
C ARG A 3 11.35 -35.92 -5.29
N SER A 4 10.24 -36.35 -4.68
CA SER A 4 8.92 -35.82 -4.88
C SER A 4 8.81 -34.43 -4.26
N LEU A 5 8.31 -33.46 -5.04
CA LEU A 5 7.90 -32.12 -4.59
C LEU A 5 6.61 -32.24 -3.75
N PRO A 6 6.42 -31.39 -2.73
CA PRO A 6 5.19 -31.43 -1.93
C PRO A 6 3.99 -30.95 -2.76
N GLY A 7 2.91 -31.71 -2.65
CA GLY A 7 1.71 -31.57 -3.47
C GLY A 7 1.00 -30.24 -3.30
N THR A 8 0.76 -29.60 -4.42
CA THR A 8 -0.16 -28.47 -4.58
C THR A 8 -1.58 -28.97 -4.25
N ARG A 9 -2.19 -28.45 -3.19
CA ARG A 9 -3.63 -28.67 -2.93
C ARG A 9 -4.42 -28.05 -4.08
N LEU A 10 -4.99 -28.89 -4.92
CA LEU A 10 -5.99 -28.49 -5.90
C LEU A 10 -7.28 -28.10 -5.15
N ILE A 11 -7.70 -26.87 -5.32
CA ILE A 11 -9.01 -26.42 -4.87
C ILE A 11 -10.04 -27.07 -5.81
N PRO A 12 -11.06 -27.81 -5.29
CA PRO A 12 -12.04 -28.43 -6.17
C PRO A 12 -12.88 -27.37 -6.88
N ALA A 13 -13.02 -27.52 -8.20
CA ALA A 13 -13.96 -26.76 -8.99
C ALA A 13 -15.37 -27.08 -8.52
N HIS A 14 -16.19 -26.05 -8.22
CA HIS A 14 -17.55 -26.09 -7.76
C HIS A 14 -17.75 -26.42 -6.27
N ALA A 15 -17.36 -25.49 -5.38
CA ALA A 15 -17.96 -25.37 -4.07
C ALA A 15 -19.08 -24.32 -4.12
N SER A 16 -20.28 -24.68 -3.68
CA SER A 16 -21.36 -23.72 -3.38
C SER A 16 -20.82 -22.61 -2.48
N PRO A 17 -21.29 -21.35 -2.61
CA PRO A 17 -20.77 -20.26 -1.79
C PRO A 17 -20.94 -20.61 -0.30
N SER A 18 -19.86 -21.01 0.31
CA SER A 18 -19.81 -21.20 1.76
C SER A 18 -19.87 -19.81 2.42
N MET A 19 -20.40 -19.72 3.65
CA MET A 19 -20.45 -18.46 4.42
C MET A 19 -19.06 -17.82 4.65
N ASN A 20 -18.01 -18.47 4.18
CA ASN A 20 -16.59 -18.07 4.30
C ASN A 20 -15.95 -17.67 2.97
N SER A 21 -16.69 -17.42 1.89
CA SER A 21 -16.11 -16.98 0.62
C SER A 21 -15.71 -15.51 0.70
N LEU A 22 -14.57 -15.18 0.03
CA LEU A 22 -14.09 -13.80 -0.07
C LEU A 22 -15.12 -12.93 -0.80
N ARG A 23 -15.45 -11.80 -0.18
CA ARG A 23 -16.26 -10.74 -0.77
C ARG A 23 -15.41 -9.48 -0.89
N ILE A 24 -15.55 -8.79 -2.01
CA ILE A 24 -14.82 -7.55 -2.30
C ILE A 24 -15.83 -6.46 -2.63
N TYR A 25 -15.70 -5.30 -2.01
CA TYR A 25 -16.43 -4.11 -2.45
C TYR A 25 -15.87 -3.68 -3.80
N ASN A 26 -16.69 -3.78 -4.82
CA ASN A 26 -16.35 -3.41 -6.19
C ASN A 26 -16.84 -1.99 -6.49
N THR A 27 -15.93 -1.06 -6.69
CA THR A 27 -16.29 0.34 -6.98
C THR A 27 -17.17 0.44 -8.23
N LEU A 28 -16.94 -0.40 -9.23
CA LEU A 28 -17.74 -0.42 -10.47
C LEU A 28 -19.21 -0.77 -10.19
N ALA A 29 -19.46 -1.75 -9.34
CA ALA A 29 -20.79 -2.19 -8.96
C ALA A 29 -21.38 -1.40 -7.75
N ARG A 30 -20.53 -0.71 -6.99
CA ARG A 30 -20.89 -0.03 -5.72
C ARG A 30 -21.52 -0.96 -4.69
N ASP A 31 -21.04 -2.18 -4.67
CA ASP A 31 -21.56 -3.23 -3.79
C ASP A 31 -20.46 -4.24 -3.45
N LYS A 32 -20.62 -4.92 -2.32
CA LYS A 32 -19.80 -6.08 -1.98
C LYS A 32 -20.25 -7.29 -2.79
N GLN A 33 -19.34 -7.83 -3.56
CA GLN A 33 -19.59 -8.98 -4.42
C GLN A 33 -18.76 -10.18 -3.96
N THR A 34 -19.31 -11.37 -4.11
CA THR A 34 -18.51 -12.59 -3.99
C THR A 34 -17.43 -12.61 -5.05
N PHE A 35 -16.19 -12.76 -4.62
CA PHE A 35 -15.05 -12.77 -5.53
C PHE A 35 -15.00 -14.09 -6.31
N THR A 36 -15.02 -13.99 -7.63
CA THR A 36 -14.87 -15.12 -8.54
C THR A 36 -13.78 -14.77 -9.54
N PRO A 37 -12.61 -15.45 -9.49
CA PRO A 37 -11.54 -15.18 -10.45
C PRO A 37 -11.92 -15.67 -11.84
N LEU A 38 -11.36 -15.03 -12.88
CA LEU A 38 -11.53 -15.44 -14.27
C LEU A 38 -10.96 -16.83 -14.55
N ARG A 39 -9.88 -17.19 -13.86
CA ARG A 39 -9.26 -18.52 -13.91
C ARG A 39 -9.29 -19.12 -12.51
N ALA A 40 -9.80 -20.34 -12.40
CA ALA A 40 -9.88 -21.03 -11.11
C ALA A 40 -8.49 -21.09 -10.43
N GLY A 41 -8.43 -20.67 -9.17
CA GLY A 41 -7.21 -20.70 -8.37
C GLY A 41 -6.17 -19.62 -8.69
N GLU A 42 -6.40 -18.76 -9.68
CA GLU A 42 -5.49 -17.69 -10.07
C GLU A 42 -6.13 -16.31 -9.88
N VAL A 43 -5.35 -15.34 -9.42
CA VAL A 43 -5.76 -13.93 -9.35
C VAL A 43 -4.73 -13.07 -10.08
N ARG A 44 -5.19 -12.26 -11.02
CA ARG A 44 -4.38 -11.27 -11.70
C ARG A 44 -4.80 -9.89 -11.23
N MET A 45 -3.86 -9.17 -10.63
CA MET A 45 -4.10 -7.89 -9.99
C MET A 45 -3.12 -6.83 -10.48
N TYR A 46 -3.65 -5.67 -10.84
CA TYR A 46 -2.89 -4.48 -11.22
C TYR A 46 -3.19 -3.35 -10.23
N VAL A 47 -2.15 -2.72 -9.71
CA VAL A 47 -2.28 -1.51 -8.88
C VAL A 47 -1.47 -0.39 -9.51
N CYS A 48 -2.08 0.77 -9.72
CA CYS A 48 -1.34 1.94 -10.18
C CYS A 48 -0.27 2.32 -9.17
N GLY A 49 0.97 2.38 -9.64
CA GLY A 49 2.12 2.81 -8.86
C GLY A 49 2.26 4.32 -8.84
N ILE A 50 3.44 4.79 -8.51
CA ILE A 50 3.71 6.21 -8.33
C ILE A 50 4.52 6.80 -9.49
N THR A 51 4.42 8.12 -9.63
CA THR A 51 5.30 8.92 -10.49
C THR A 51 6.57 9.25 -9.73
N VAL A 52 7.72 8.80 -10.23
CA VAL A 52 9.00 8.82 -9.50
C VAL A 52 9.79 10.11 -9.72
N TYR A 53 9.24 11.23 -9.30
CA TYR A 53 9.90 12.54 -9.40
C TYR A 53 10.27 13.15 -8.04
N ASP A 54 9.85 12.52 -6.94
CA ASP A 54 10.06 12.98 -5.58
C ASP A 54 9.92 11.81 -4.59
N TYR A 55 10.24 12.06 -3.33
CA TYR A 55 10.03 11.10 -2.24
C TYR A 55 8.55 10.74 -2.07
N CYS A 56 8.31 9.51 -1.66
CA CYS A 56 6.97 9.02 -1.34
C CYS A 56 6.42 9.70 -0.09
N HIS A 57 5.14 10.01 -0.11
CA HIS A 57 4.42 10.56 1.06
C HIS A 57 3.52 9.51 1.72
N VAL A 58 2.94 9.86 2.87
CA VAL A 58 2.12 8.95 3.68
C VAL A 58 0.90 8.41 2.91
N GLY A 59 0.35 9.18 1.96
CA GLY A 59 -0.72 8.70 1.07
C GLY A 59 -0.26 7.51 0.21
N HIS A 60 0.98 7.54 -0.28
CA HIS A 60 1.59 6.41 -0.99
C HIS A 60 1.82 5.23 -0.04
N ALA A 61 2.27 5.48 1.19
CA ALA A 61 2.42 4.43 2.20
C ALA A 61 1.11 3.68 2.44
N ARG A 62 0.00 4.39 2.50
CA ARG A 62 -1.31 3.77 2.66
C ARG A 62 -1.64 2.82 1.51
N MET A 63 -1.47 3.26 0.29
CA MET A 63 -1.70 2.42 -0.89
C MET A 63 -0.79 1.19 -0.89
N PHE A 64 0.50 1.37 -0.62
CA PHE A 64 1.45 0.25 -0.57
C PHE A 64 1.08 -0.79 0.48
N VAL A 65 0.77 -0.37 1.70
CA VAL A 65 0.43 -1.28 2.80
C VAL A 65 -0.91 -1.96 2.55
N VAL A 66 -1.92 -1.23 2.08
CA VAL A 66 -3.25 -1.80 1.78
C VAL A 66 -3.15 -2.93 0.76
N PHE A 67 -2.51 -2.69 -0.37
CA PHE A 67 -2.41 -3.72 -1.42
C PHE A 67 -1.40 -4.81 -1.10
N ASP A 68 -0.43 -4.56 -0.23
CA ASP A 68 0.41 -5.61 0.36
C ASP A 68 -0.44 -6.58 1.22
N ILE A 69 -1.32 -6.07 2.04
CA ILE A 69 -2.25 -6.88 2.83
C ILE A 69 -3.21 -7.65 1.92
N VAL A 70 -3.75 -7.02 0.90
CA VAL A 70 -4.65 -7.67 -0.06
C VAL A 70 -3.96 -8.86 -0.73
N GLN A 71 -2.76 -8.66 -1.27
CA GLN A 71 -2.05 -9.75 -1.94
C GLN A 71 -1.62 -10.85 -0.97
N ARG A 72 -1.23 -10.51 0.27
CA ARG A 72 -0.91 -11.49 1.31
C ARG A 72 -2.13 -12.36 1.64
N TRP A 73 -3.30 -11.75 1.82
CA TRP A 73 -4.51 -12.48 2.12
C TRP A 73 -4.95 -13.38 0.97
N LEU A 74 -4.93 -12.88 -0.26
CA LEU A 74 -5.25 -13.70 -1.44
C LEU A 74 -4.34 -14.94 -1.54
N ARG A 75 -3.05 -14.80 -1.26
CA ARG A 75 -2.12 -15.94 -1.23
C ARG A 75 -2.40 -16.88 -0.07
N GLU A 76 -2.71 -16.34 1.10
CA GLU A 76 -2.99 -17.14 2.29
C GLU A 76 -4.21 -18.05 2.10
N ILE A 77 -5.25 -17.59 1.43
CA ILE A 77 -6.43 -18.40 1.12
C ILE A 77 -6.26 -19.31 -0.11
N GLY A 78 -5.07 -19.36 -0.68
CA GLY A 78 -4.64 -20.37 -1.65
C GLY A 78 -4.62 -19.93 -3.11
N TYR A 79 -4.85 -18.68 -3.43
CA TYR A 79 -4.73 -18.18 -4.81
C TYR A 79 -3.26 -18.05 -5.23
N LYS A 80 -2.99 -18.39 -6.50
CA LYS A 80 -1.78 -17.99 -7.19
C LYS A 80 -1.98 -16.57 -7.71
N VAL A 81 -1.32 -15.60 -7.08
CA VAL A 81 -1.45 -14.18 -7.42
C VAL A 81 -0.36 -13.76 -8.38
N THR A 82 -0.72 -13.09 -9.47
CA THR A 82 0.18 -12.29 -10.28
C THR A 82 -0.12 -10.82 -10.00
N TYR A 83 0.77 -10.16 -9.28
CA TYR A 83 0.65 -8.78 -8.86
C TYR A 83 1.55 -7.87 -9.68
N VAL A 84 0.95 -6.95 -10.41
CA VAL A 84 1.63 -5.92 -11.22
C VAL A 84 1.40 -4.57 -10.56
N ARG A 85 2.50 -3.84 -10.31
CA ARG A 85 2.47 -2.43 -9.90
C ARG A 85 3.46 -1.66 -10.75
N ASN A 86 2.96 -0.73 -11.56
CA ASN A 86 3.81 0.02 -12.48
C ASN A 86 4.64 1.10 -11.78
N ILE A 87 5.67 1.55 -12.48
CA ILE A 87 6.47 2.72 -12.13
C ILE A 87 6.32 3.71 -13.27
N THR A 88 5.76 4.89 -12.97
CA THR A 88 5.64 5.98 -13.93
C THR A 88 6.94 6.77 -13.96
N ASP A 89 7.79 6.47 -14.91
CA ASP A 89 9.13 7.07 -15.10
C ASP A 89 9.20 8.07 -16.25
N ILE A 90 8.07 8.48 -16.79
CA ILE A 90 7.90 9.58 -17.74
C ILE A 90 6.61 10.34 -17.45
N ASP A 91 6.69 11.64 -17.23
CA ASP A 91 5.59 12.53 -16.91
C ASP A 91 6.07 13.98 -16.97
N ASP A 92 5.17 14.93 -17.16
CA ASP A 92 5.49 16.35 -17.20
C ASP A 92 6.23 16.83 -15.93
N LYS A 93 5.85 16.28 -14.77
CA LYS A 93 6.50 16.60 -13.48
C LYS A 93 7.94 16.10 -13.42
N ILE A 94 8.18 14.91 -13.97
CA ILE A 94 9.53 14.34 -14.08
C ILE A 94 10.40 15.21 -14.98
N ILE A 95 9.89 15.58 -16.15
CA ILE A 95 10.61 16.43 -17.11
C ILE A 95 10.97 17.78 -16.49
N ARG A 96 10.01 18.42 -15.85
CA ARG A 96 10.21 19.72 -15.17
C ARG A 96 11.28 19.62 -14.10
N ARG A 97 11.21 18.61 -13.24
CA ARG A 97 12.17 18.40 -12.16
C ARG A 97 13.57 18.12 -12.67
N ALA A 98 13.69 17.31 -13.72
CA ALA A 98 14.97 17.01 -14.35
C ALA A 98 15.62 18.26 -14.97
N VAL A 99 14.84 19.09 -15.63
CA VAL A 99 15.32 20.39 -16.17
C VAL A 99 15.75 21.33 -15.04
N GLU A 100 14.95 21.48 -13.99
CA GLU A 100 15.28 22.29 -12.81
C GLU A 100 16.57 21.82 -12.12
N ASN A 101 16.79 20.51 -12.04
CA ASN A 101 17.98 19.91 -11.43
C ASN A 101 19.17 19.79 -12.39
N ASN A 102 19.01 20.15 -13.65
CA ASN A 102 20.03 19.98 -14.70
C ASN A 102 20.56 18.53 -14.77
N GLU A 103 19.66 17.57 -14.75
CA GLU A 103 19.95 16.15 -14.86
C GLU A 103 19.04 15.46 -15.90
N SER A 104 19.41 14.24 -16.34
CA SER A 104 18.56 13.42 -17.21
C SER A 104 17.36 12.88 -16.45
N ILE A 105 16.27 12.54 -17.16
CA ILE A 105 15.12 11.87 -16.54
C ILE A 105 15.53 10.51 -15.98
N LYS A 106 16.45 9.81 -16.62
CA LYS A 106 16.95 8.51 -16.15
C LYS A 106 17.66 8.63 -14.80
N SER A 107 18.51 9.63 -14.62
CA SER A 107 19.20 9.90 -13.36
C SER A 107 18.20 10.24 -12.24
N LEU A 108 17.26 11.13 -12.50
CA LEU A 108 16.23 11.53 -11.55
C LEU A 108 15.36 10.35 -11.13
N THR A 109 14.80 9.65 -12.08
CA THR A 109 13.84 8.56 -11.81
C THR A 109 14.51 7.38 -11.11
N GLN A 110 15.74 7.03 -11.49
CA GLN A 110 16.47 5.96 -10.81
C GLN A 110 16.69 6.25 -9.33
N ARG A 111 17.07 7.49 -9.00
CA ARG A 111 17.25 7.92 -7.60
C ARG A 111 15.96 7.79 -6.79
N PHE A 112 14.83 8.21 -7.32
CA PHE A 112 13.55 8.13 -6.61
C PHE A 112 12.91 6.73 -6.62
N ILE A 113 13.24 5.89 -7.60
CA ILE A 113 12.89 4.45 -7.55
C ILE A 113 13.62 3.77 -6.38
N GLU A 114 14.91 4.02 -6.23
CA GLU A 114 15.70 3.48 -5.11
C GLU A 114 15.16 3.96 -3.76
N ALA A 115 14.86 5.26 -3.65
CA ALA A 115 14.25 5.84 -2.45
C ALA A 115 12.87 5.22 -2.14
N MET A 116 12.04 4.99 -3.15
CA MET A 116 10.75 4.30 -3.00
C MET A 116 10.93 2.89 -2.43
N TYR A 117 11.89 2.14 -2.95
CA TYR A 117 12.16 0.79 -2.46
C TYR A 117 12.67 0.77 -1.03
N GLU A 118 13.53 1.71 -0.66
CA GLU A 118 13.96 1.86 0.74
C GLU A 118 12.77 2.11 1.68
N ASP A 119 11.86 2.99 1.30
CA ASP A 119 10.66 3.30 2.07
C ASP A 119 9.71 2.09 2.16
N MET A 120 9.52 1.37 1.07
CA MET A 120 8.68 0.16 1.03
C MET A 120 9.29 -0.96 1.89
N ASP A 121 10.60 -1.18 1.79
CA ASP A 121 11.30 -2.19 2.59
C ASP A 121 11.19 -1.88 4.09
N ALA A 122 11.33 -0.63 4.48
CA ALA A 122 11.16 -0.20 5.87
C ALA A 122 9.75 -0.50 6.40
N LEU A 123 8.72 -0.31 5.57
CA LEU A 123 7.32 -0.62 5.92
C LEU A 123 6.96 -2.10 5.80
N GLY A 124 7.90 -2.96 5.42
CA GLY A 124 7.64 -4.40 5.23
C GLY A 124 6.74 -4.72 4.04
N VAL A 125 6.67 -3.83 3.05
CA VAL A 125 5.89 -4.01 1.83
C VAL A 125 6.68 -4.87 0.85
N ALA A 126 6.09 -5.99 0.43
CA ALA A 126 6.71 -6.88 -0.56
C ALA A 126 6.74 -6.22 -1.95
N ARG A 127 7.75 -6.59 -2.75
CA ARG A 127 7.75 -6.24 -4.17
C ARG A 127 6.54 -6.83 -4.86
N ALA A 128 6.01 -6.13 -5.87
CA ALA A 128 5.09 -6.76 -6.81
C ALA A 128 5.83 -7.82 -7.63
N ASP A 129 5.11 -8.79 -8.19
CA ASP A 129 5.73 -9.82 -9.02
C ASP A 129 6.33 -9.22 -10.28
N ILE A 130 5.68 -8.20 -10.84
CA ILE A 130 6.14 -7.45 -12.00
C ILE A 130 5.97 -5.95 -11.70
N GLU A 131 7.05 -5.19 -11.91
CA GLU A 131 7.07 -3.73 -11.73
C GLU A 131 7.52 -3.06 -13.03
N PRO A 132 6.62 -2.95 -14.03
CA PRO A 132 6.97 -2.40 -15.32
C PRO A 132 7.21 -0.90 -15.23
N ARG A 133 8.20 -0.42 -15.98
CA ARG A 133 8.45 1.00 -16.18
C ARG A 133 7.74 1.48 -17.45
N ALA A 134 7.06 2.61 -17.37
CA ALA A 134 6.31 3.16 -18.49
C ALA A 134 7.17 3.34 -19.75
N THR A 135 8.42 3.80 -19.60
CA THR A 135 9.35 3.99 -20.72
C THR A 135 9.71 2.70 -21.47
N GLU A 136 9.51 1.55 -20.88
CA GLU A 136 9.77 0.24 -21.49
C GLU A 136 8.57 -0.31 -22.29
N PHE A 137 7.42 0.38 -22.25
CA PHE A 137 6.17 -0.07 -22.86
C PHE A 137 5.61 0.90 -23.92
N VAL A 138 6.41 1.83 -24.40
CA VAL A 138 5.96 2.82 -25.41
C VAL A 138 5.43 2.17 -26.69
N PRO A 139 6.06 1.11 -27.26
CA PRO A 139 5.47 0.42 -28.42
C PRO A 139 4.07 -0.14 -28.16
N GLN A 140 3.82 -0.71 -26.99
CA GLN A 140 2.51 -1.23 -26.59
C GLN A 140 1.48 -0.11 -26.43
N MET A 141 1.88 1.02 -25.91
CA MET A 141 1.03 2.22 -25.81
C MET A 141 0.64 2.73 -27.20
N LEU A 142 1.59 2.83 -28.13
CA LEU A 142 1.34 3.22 -29.52
C LEU A 142 0.42 2.22 -30.22
N GLY A 143 0.59 0.92 -29.98
CA GLY A 143 -0.28 -0.12 -30.50
C GLY A 143 -1.73 0.03 -30.03
N MET A 144 -1.93 0.37 -28.76
CA MET A 144 -3.28 0.64 -28.22
C MET A 144 -3.89 1.92 -28.82
N ILE A 145 -3.10 2.97 -29.00
CA ILE A 145 -3.54 4.21 -29.64
C ILE A 145 -3.97 3.92 -31.10
N ASP A 146 -3.23 3.10 -31.82
CA ASP A 146 -3.57 2.69 -33.17
C ASP A 146 -4.90 1.93 -33.23
N ALA A 147 -5.12 1.01 -32.28
CA ALA A 147 -6.40 0.30 -32.16
C ALA A 147 -7.57 1.24 -31.85
N LEU A 148 -7.37 2.20 -30.94
CA LEU A 148 -8.37 3.22 -30.62
C LEU A 148 -8.70 4.10 -31.81
N HIS A 149 -7.70 4.52 -32.57
CA HIS A 149 -7.91 5.29 -33.80
C HIS A 149 -8.68 4.48 -34.84
N ALA A 150 -8.30 3.23 -35.07
CA ALA A 150 -8.98 2.35 -36.02
C ALA A 150 -10.44 2.09 -35.62
N ASN A 151 -10.75 2.03 -34.33
CA ASN A 151 -12.09 1.83 -33.79
C ASN A 151 -12.91 3.14 -33.68
N GLY A 152 -12.33 4.28 -34.07
CA GLY A 152 -12.99 5.57 -34.07
C GLY A 152 -13.02 6.33 -32.76
N TYR A 153 -12.25 5.89 -31.75
CA TYR A 153 -12.20 6.55 -30.44
C TYR A 153 -11.09 7.62 -30.30
N ALA A 154 -10.11 7.63 -31.19
CA ALA A 154 -8.99 8.55 -31.13
C ALA A 154 -8.90 9.43 -32.38
N TYR A 155 -8.44 10.67 -32.20
CA TYR A 155 -8.22 11.64 -33.27
C TYR A 155 -6.96 12.45 -33.01
N GLN A 156 -6.30 12.89 -34.08
CA GLN A 156 -5.18 13.84 -33.99
C GLN A 156 -5.71 15.26 -34.09
N ALA A 157 -5.47 16.07 -33.08
CA ALA A 157 -5.90 17.45 -33.02
C ALA A 157 -4.96 18.36 -33.83
N LYS A 158 -5.37 19.64 -33.98
CA LYS A 158 -4.62 20.65 -34.75
C LYS A 158 -3.23 20.96 -34.17
N ASP A 159 -3.06 20.80 -32.84
CA ASP A 159 -1.78 20.97 -32.15
C ASP A 159 -0.85 19.74 -32.31
N GLY A 160 -1.32 18.70 -32.96
CA GLY A 160 -0.60 17.45 -33.19
C GLY A 160 -0.82 16.40 -32.12
N ASP A 161 -1.39 16.73 -30.96
CA ASP A 161 -1.72 15.77 -29.91
C ASP A 161 -2.76 14.79 -30.38
N VAL A 162 -2.65 13.53 -29.96
CA VAL A 162 -3.68 12.51 -30.20
C VAL A 162 -4.54 12.42 -28.94
N ASN A 163 -5.84 12.66 -29.10
CA ASN A 163 -6.80 12.68 -28.01
C ASN A 163 -7.82 11.54 -28.12
N TYR A 164 -8.33 11.12 -26.95
CA TYR A 164 -9.45 10.22 -26.86
C TYR A 164 -10.77 11.01 -26.95
N SER A 165 -11.68 10.57 -27.81
CA SER A 165 -13.01 11.15 -27.97
C SER A 165 -13.98 10.54 -26.97
N VAL A 166 -14.15 11.17 -25.82
CA VAL A 166 -14.92 10.66 -24.67
C VAL A 166 -16.37 10.36 -25.02
N ARG A 167 -17.01 11.23 -25.82
CA ARG A 167 -18.43 11.06 -26.18
C ARG A 167 -18.71 9.84 -27.03
N LYS A 168 -17.71 9.29 -27.71
CA LYS A 168 -17.86 8.07 -28.51
C LYS A 168 -17.90 6.80 -27.66
N PHE A 169 -17.38 6.86 -26.44
CA PHE A 169 -17.47 5.77 -25.47
C PHE A 169 -18.72 5.94 -24.62
N THR A 170 -19.80 5.24 -24.98
CA THR A 170 -21.14 5.43 -24.39
C THR A 170 -21.21 5.15 -22.90
N ASP A 171 -20.34 4.26 -22.39
CA ASP A 171 -20.29 3.87 -20.99
C ASP A 171 -19.34 4.75 -20.16
N TYR A 172 -18.82 5.85 -20.71
CA TYR A 172 -17.94 6.75 -19.97
C TYR A 172 -18.66 7.33 -18.74
N GLY A 173 -18.03 7.21 -17.60
CA GLY A 173 -18.61 7.61 -16.31
C GLY A 173 -19.13 6.42 -15.50
N LYS A 174 -19.11 5.20 -16.02
CA LYS A 174 -19.65 4.04 -15.29
C LYS A 174 -18.92 3.72 -13.97
N LEU A 175 -17.63 4.01 -13.87
CA LEU A 175 -16.87 3.80 -12.64
C LEU A 175 -17.18 4.88 -11.60
N SER A 176 -17.17 6.14 -11.99
CA SER A 176 -17.51 7.27 -11.12
C SER A 176 -19.00 7.34 -10.78
N GLY A 177 -19.85 6.72 -11.61
CA GLY A 177 -21.30 6.76 -11.48
C GLY A 177 -21.93 8.08 -11.89
N LYS A 178 -21.19 8.91 -12.62
CA LYS A 178 -21.62 10.24 -13.06
C LYS A 178 -21.84 10.29 -14.56
N SER A 179 -22.80 11.09 -15.00
CA SER A 179 -22.97 11.40 -16.42
C SER A 179 -21.83 12.30 -16.93
N ILE A 180 -21.67 12.35 -18.26
CA ILE A 180 -20.69 13.26 -18.89
C ILE A 180 -20.99 14.72 -18.49
N GLU A 181 -22.26 15.11 -18.43
CA GLU A 181 -22.70 16.45 -18.04
C GLU A 181 -22.29 16.77 -16.59
N ASP A 182 -22.47 15.84 -15.65
CA ASP A 182 -22.05 16.00 -14.26
C ASP A 182 -20.53 16.12 -14.13
N LEU A 183 -19.78 15.32 -14.90
CA LEU A 183 -18.33 15.36 -14.93
C LEU A 183 -17.80 16.69 -15.49
N ARG A 184 -18.46 17.26 -16.52
CA ARG A 184 -18.11 18.56 -17.08
C ARG A 184 -18.38 19.71 -16.11
N ALA A 185 -19.42 19.63 -15.31
CA ALA A 185 -19.75 20.66 -14.31
C ALA A 185 -18.71 20.72 -13.17
N GLY A 186 -18.02 19.62 -12.89
CA GLY A 186 -17.00 19.51 -11.84
C GLY A 186 -15.57 19.88 -12.27
N GLU A 187 -15.31 19.98 -13.57
CA GLU A 187 -13.96 20.28 -14.07
C GLU A 187 -13.75 21.79 -14.29
N ARG A 188 -12.61 22.28 -13.78
CA ARG A 188 -12.07 23.58 -14.23
C ARG A 188 -11.48 23.38 -15.63
N VAL A 189 -12.31 23.52 -16.64
CA VAL A 189 -11.90 23.38 -18.04
C VAL A 189 -11.00 24.55 -18.41
N THR A 190 -9.70 24.27 -18.60
CA THR A 190 -8.86 25.17 -19.38
C THR A 190 -9.31 25.02 -20.84
N ALA A 191 -9.84 26.10 -21.42
CA ALA A 191 -10.26 26.10 -22.80
C ALA A 191 -9.05 25.74 -23.68
N ASN A 192 -9.11 24.55 -24.30
CA ASN A 192 -8.18 24.13 -25.32
C ASN A 192 -8.96 23.97 -26.63
N ASP A 193 -8.86 24.96 -27.51
CA ASP A 193 -9.58 24.98 -28.80
C ASP A 193 -9.21 23.83 -29.74
N ALA A 194 -8.14 23.09 -29.44
CA ALA A 194 -7.72 21.93 -30.24
C ALA A 194 -8.50 20.67 -29.94
N LYS A 195 -9.17 20.58 -28.77
CA LYS A 195 -10.00 19.41 -28.39
C LYS A 195 -11.42 19.55 -28.94
N GLU A 196 -11.97 18.43 -29.42
CA GLU A 196 -13.38 18.38 -29.85
C GLU A 196 -14.36 18.49 -28.68
N ASP A 197 -13.98 17.99 -27.51
CA ASP A 197 -14.73 18.10 -26.26
C ASP A 197 -13.76 18.39 -25.09
N PRO A 198 -14.14 19.24 -24.13
CA PRO A 198 -13.30 19.54 -22.97
C PRO A 198 -12.88 18.33 -22.13
N LEU A 199 -13.69 17.26 -22.10
CA LEU A 199 -13.36 16.02 -21.38
C LEU A 199 -12.43 15.09 -22.13
N ASP A 200 -12.19 15.34 -23.43
CA ASP A 200 -11.23 14.56 -24.20
C ASP A 200 -9.85 14.64 -23.56
N PHE A 201 -9.15 13.53 -23.53
CA PHE A 201 -7.86 13.45 -22.86
C PHE A 201 -6.77 12.96 -23.79
N VAL A 202 -5.53 13.37 -23.49
CA VAL A 202 -4.37 13.12 -24.34
C VAL A 202 -3.94 11.66 -24.24
N LEU A 203 -3.78 11.02 -25.39
CA LEU A 203 -3.18 9.69 -25.55
C LEU A 203 -1.70 9.79 -25.94
N TRP A 204 -1.37 10.72 -26.86
CA TRP A 204 -0.01 11.00 -27.31
C TRP A 204 0.23 12.51 -27.37
N LYS A 205 1.22 12.99 -26.64
CA LYS A 205 1.54 14.41 -26.51
C LYS A 205 2.77 14.73 -27.36
N GLN A 206 2.65 15.71 -28.23
CA GLN A 206 3.76 16.15 -29.07
C GLN A 206 4.91 16.73 -28.24
N SER A 207 6.14 16.39 -28.62
CA SER A 207 7.33 17.03 -28.05
C SER A 207 7.37 18.49 -28.42
N LYS A 208 7.80 19.34 -27.47
CA LYS A 208 7.96 20.77 -27.67
C LYS A 208 9.43 21.14 -27.83
N ALA A 209 9.70 22.25 -28.51
CA ALA A 209 11.03 22.79 -28.60
C ALA A 209 11.62 23.07 -27.22
N GLY A 210 12.88 22.66 -26.99
CA GLY A 210 13.55 22.83 -25.70
C GLY A 210 13.35 21.73 -24.69
N GLU A 211 12.50 20.75 -24.96
CA GLU A 211 12.40 19.55 -24.12
C GLU A 211 13.63 18.65 -24.34
N PRO A 212 14.14 17.96 -23.28
CA PRO A 212 15.24 17.04 -23.41
C PRO A 212 14.96 15.92 -24.43
N GLU A 213 15.99 15.49 -25.15
CA GLU A 213 15.83 14.48 -26.21
C GLU A 213 15.34 13.12 -25.72
N ASP A 214 15.71 12.74 -24.51
CA ASP A 214 15.32 11.49 -23.88
C ASP A 214 13.87 11.46 -23.38
N THR A 215 13.09 12.52 -23.62
CA THR A 215 11.68 12.66 -23.20
C THR A 215 10.68 12.47 -24.34
N GLY A 216 11.14 12.03 -25.51
CA GLY A 216 10.28 11.83 -26.67
C GLY A 216 10.67 10.59 -27.48
N TRP A 217 9.67 9.98 -28.10
CA TRP A 217 9.79 8.81 -28.97
C TRP A 217 9.22 9.11 -30.34
N ASN A 218 9.82 8.53 -31.37
CA ASN A 218 9.30 8.65 -32.74
C ASN A 218 8.05 7.78 -32.88
N SER A 219 7.05 8.30 -33.58
CA SER A 219 5.83 7.61 -33.92
C SER A 219 5.26 8.11 -35.24
N LYS A 220 4.29 7.39 -35.81
CA LYS A 220 3.53 7.87 -36.99
C LYS A 220 2.70 9.14 -36.69
N TRP A 221 2.48 9.45 -35.41
CA TRP A 221 1.75 10.63 -34.94
C TRP A 221 2.68 11.85 -34.76
N GLY A 222 3.98 11.67 -34.94
CA GLY A 222 5.01 12.63 -34.65
C GLY A 222 5.85 12.23 -33.44
N ARG A 223 6.93 12.95 -33.19
CA ARG A 223 7.77 12.76 -32.01
C ARG A 223 7.03 13.28 -30.78
N GLY A 224 6.92 12.45 -29.78
CA GLY A 224 6.17 12.79 -28.58
C GLY A 224 6.33 11.75 -27.47
N ARG A 225 5.42 11.80 -26.52
CA ARG A 225 5.36 10.90 -25.38
C ARG A 225 3.93 10.46 -25.09
N PRO A 226 3.73 9.31 -24.42
CA PRO A 226 2.40 8.88 -24.02
C PRO A 226 1.78 9.86 -22.99
N GLY A 227 0.47 10.01 -23.06
CA GLY A 227 -0.31 10.58 -21.97
C GLY A 227 -0.29 9.66 -20.76
N TRP A 228 -0.60 10.20 -19.60
CA TRP A 228 -0.52 9.43 -18.34
C TRP A 228 -1.47 8.23 -18.31
N HIS A 229 -2.69 8.39 -18.83
CA HIS A 229 -3.73 7.37 -18.70
C HIS A 229 -3.48 6.12 -19.55
N ILE A 230 -2.84 6.26 -20.71
CA ILE A 230 -2.59 5.15 -21.63
C ILE A 230 -1.56 4.15 -21.08
N GLU A 231 -0.69 4.60 -20.18
CA GLU A 231 0.37 3.80 -19.63
C GLU A 231 -0.18 2.56 -18.92
N CYS A 232 -1.07 2.75 -17.95
CA CYS A 232 -1.63 1.67 -17.16
C CYS A 232 -2.53 0.74 -17.97
N SER A 233 -3.29 1.27 -18.92
CA SER A 233 -4.08 0.45 -19.84
C SER A 233 -3.20 -0.47 -20.68
N ALA A 234 -2.16 0.06 -21.30
CA ALA A 234 -1.27 -0.71 -22.16
C ALA A 234 -0.46 -1.74 -21.37
N MET A 235 0.11 -1.35 -20.22
CA MET A 235 0.86 -2.26 -19.36
C MET A 235 -0.02 -3.35 -18.76
N GLY A 236 -1.24 -3.00 -18.30
CA GLY A 236 -2.20 -3.96 -17.75
C GLY A 236 -2.63 -4.98 -18.79
N CYS A 237 -3.06 -4.53 -19.97
CA CYS A 237 -3.47 -5.42 -21.06
C CYS A 237 -2.33 -6.33 -21.54
N THR A 238 -1.11 -5.80 -21.63
CA THR A 238 0.06 -6.57 -22.07
C THR A 238 0.46 -7.64 -21.06
N LEU A 239 0.50 -7.32 -19.78
CA LEU A 239 1.04 -8.18 -18.72
C LEU A 239 0.01 -9.12 -18.12
N LEU A 240 -1.25 -8.71 -18.02
CA LEU A 240 -2.32 -9.48 -17.39
C LEU A 240 -3.41 -9.96 -18.34
N GLY A 241 -3.40 -9.49 -19.59
CA GLY A 241 -4.41 -9.78 -20.57
C GLY A 241 -5.46 -8.67 -20.72
N GLU A 242 -6.27 -8.75 -21.77
CA GLU A 242 -7.27 -7.73 -22.08
C GLU A 242 -8.37 -7.61 -21.02
N GLN A 243 -8.58 -8.68 -20.26
CA GLN A 243 -9.46 -8.73 -19.11
C GLN A 243 -8.74 -9.41 -17.94
N PHE A 244 -8.78 -8.82 -16.75
CA PHE A 244 -8.19 -9.40 -15.54
C PHE A 244 -9.06 -9.12 -14.30
N ASP A 245 -8.65 -9.67 -13.15
CA ASP A 245 -9.53 -9.79 -11.99
C ASP A 245 -9.68 -8.51 -11.20
N ILE A 246 -8.56 -7.95 -10.71
CA ILE A 246 -8.57 -6.83 -9.76
C ILE A 246 -7.69 -5.70 -10.27
N HIS A 247 -8.22 -4.48 -10.24
CA HIS A 247 -7.44 -3.25 -10.41
C HIS A 247 -7.66 -2.34 -9.20
N GLY A 248 -6.58 -1.83 -8.65
CA GLY A 248 -6.63 -1.01 -7.45
C GLY A 248 -5.81 0.26 -7.52
N GLY A 249 -6.03 1.10 -6.54
CA GLY A 249 -5.31 2.35 -6.33
C GLY A 249 -5.99 3.24 -5.31
N GLY A 250 -5.46 4.45 -5.12
CA GLY A 250 -6.11 5.47 -4.30
C GLY A 250 -7.44 5.93 -4.89
N MET A 251 -8.35 6.34 -4.02
CA MET A 251 -9.67 6.84 -4.43
C MET A 251 -9.58 8.07 -5.35
N ASP A 252 -8.50 8.84 -5.26
CA ASP A 252 -8.24 9.97 -6.16
C ASP A 252 -7.97 9.56 -7.61
N LEU A 253 -7.59 8.31 -7.84
CA LEU A 253 -7.39 7.77 -9.19
C LEU A 253 -8.70 7.30 -9.84
N GLN A 254 -9.79 7.16 -9.09
CA GLN A 254 -11.05 6.69 -9.63
C GLN A 254 -11.51 7.53 -10.83
N PHE A 255 -11.38 8.84 -10.72
CA PHE A 255 -11.63 9.79 -11.80
C PHE A 255 -10.59 10.93 -11.77
N PRO A 256 -9.98 11.29 -12.92
CA PRO A 256 -10.25 10.73 -14.25
C PRO A 256 -9.45 9.47 -14.64
N HIS A 257 -8.39 9.12 -13.90
CA HIS A 257 -7.39 8.14 -14.36
C HIS A 257 -7.98 6.76 -14.65
N HIS A 258 -8.63 6.13 -13.67
CA HIS A 258 -9.21 4.78 -13.84
C HIS A 258 -10.42 4.77 -14.78
N GLU A 259 -11.24 5.81 -14.77
CA GLU A 259 -12.30 5.96 -15.75
C GLU A 259 -11.73 6.02 -17.17
N ASN A 260 -10.66 6.74 -17.38
CA ASN A 260 -9.98 6.84 -18.66
C ASN A 260 -9.30 5.53 -19.07
N GLU A 261 -8.75 4.78 -18.11
CA GLU A 261 -8.21 3.44 -18.38
C GLU A 261 -9.29 2.48 -18.92
N ILE A 262 -10.49 2.52 -18.35
CA ILE A 262 -11.63 1.73 -18.84
C ILE A 262 -11.95 2.10 -20.29
N ALA A 263 -12.09 3.39 -20.54
CA ALA A 263 -12.41 3.90 -21.89
C ALA A 263 -11.35 3.46 -22.92
N GLN A 264 -10.07 3.57 -22.56
CA GLN A 264 -8.95 3.17 -23.42
C GLN A 264 -8.94 1.66 -23.68
N SER A 265 -8.99 0.86 -22.64
CA SER A 265 -8.87 -0.58 -22.73
C SER A 265 -10.10 -1.20 -23.42
N GLU A 266 -11.29 -0.79 -23.04
CA GLU A 266 -12.54 -1.32 -23.62
C GLU A 266 -12.77 -0.77 -25.03
N GLY A 267 -12.39 0.46 -25.32
CA GLY A 267 -12.43 1.02 -26.66
C GLY A 267 -11.46 0.32 -27.64
N ALA A 268 -10.28 -0.04 -27.16
CA ALA A 268 -9.27 -0.74 -27.96
C ALA A 268 -9.60 -2.22 -28.20
N THR A 269 -10.12 -2.92 -27.19
CA THR A 269 -10.29 -4.39 -27.22
C THR A 269 -11.71 -4.86 -27.48
N GLY A 270 -12.72 -4.04 -27.17
CA GLY A 270 -14.13 -4.45 -27.18
C GLY A 270 -14.54 -5.39 -26.04
N LYS A 271 -13.66 -5.59 -25.06
CA LYS A 271 -13.88 -6.49 -23.90
C LYS A 271 -13.94 -5.69 -22.62
N GLN A 272 -14.60 -6.24 -21.58
CA GLN A 272 -14.53 -5.68 -20.24
C GLN A 272 -13.08 -5.74 -19.74
N PHE A 273 -12.58 -4.61 -19.23
CA PHE A 273 -11.18 -4.48 -18.80
C PHE A 273 -10.91 -5.20 -17.47
N VAL A 274 -11.65 -4.85 -16.43
CA VAL A 274 -11.43 -5.33 -15.08
C VAL A 274 -12.75 -5.72 -14.43
N ASN A 275 -12.76 -6.84 -13.68
CA ASN A 275 -13.95 -7.32 -13.01
C ASN A 275 -14.20 -6.65 -11.65
N TYR A 276 -13.12 -6.37 -10.88
CA TYR A 276 -13.23 -5.80 -9.53
C TYR A 276 -12.31 -4.60 -9.39
N TRP A 277 -12.89 -3.44 -9.12
CA TRP A 277 -12.16 -2.21 -8.85
C TRP A 277 -12.11 -1.94 -7.36
N MET A 278 -10.90 -1.79 -6.82
CA MET A 278 -10.68 -1.52 -5.40
C MET A 278 -10.00 -0.16 -5.21
N HIS A 279 -10.55 0.66 -4.31
CA HIS A 279 -9.99 1.98 -4.02
C HIS A 279 -9.78 2.15 -2.52
N ASN A 280 -8.55 2.50 -2.12
CA ASN A 280 -8.27 2.90 -0.74
C ASN A 280 -8.64 4.36 -0.50
N GLY A 281 -9.15 4.63 0.70
CA GLY A 281 -9.53 5.98 1.09
C GLY A 281 -8.35 6.93 1.25
N PHE A 282 -8.64 8.21 1.36
CA PHE A 282 -7.64 9.27 1.50
C PHE A 282 -6.96 9.24 2.87
N VAL A 283 -5.70 9.68 2.90
CA VAL A 283 -5.09 10.16 4.14
C VAL A 283 -5.50 11.62 4.32
N GLN A 284 -5.97 11.96 5.50
CA GLN A 284 -6.44 13.29 5.86
C GLN A 284 -5.60 13.87 7.00
N ILE A 285 -5.44 15.20 6.99
CA ILE A 285 -4.87 15.98 8.06
C ILE A 285 -5.89 17.06 8.40
N ASP A 286 -6.35 17.12 9.65
CA ASP A 286 -7.38 18.08 10.11
C ASP A 286 -8.64 18.06 9.21
N SER A 287 -9.09 16.84 8.84
CA SER A 287 -10.24 16.59 7.94
C SER A 287 -10.05 17.04 6.49
N GLU A 288 -8.89 17.53 6.10
CA GLU A 288 -8.53 17.84 4.72
C GLU A 288 -7.69 16.72 4.09
N LYS A 289 -7.92 16.46 2.81
CA LYS A 289 -7.11 15.52 2.05
C LYS A 289 -5.64 15.97 2.05
N MET A 290 -4.72 15.07 2.38
CA MET A 290 -3.28 15.32 2.26
C MET A 290 -2.89 15.38 0.77
N SER A 291 -2.23 16.46 0.36
CA SER A 291 -1.72 16.61 -1.01
C SER A 291 -0.52 17.55 -1.07
N LYS A 292 0.35 17.35 -2.07
CA LYS A 292 1.48 18.25 -2.33
C LYS A 292 1.03 19.66 -2.69
N SER A 293 -0.07 19.82 -3.41
CA SER A 293 -0.59 21.13 -3.81
C SER A 293 -1.06 21.97 -2.63
N LEU A 294 -1.54 21.36 -1.54
CA LEU A 294 -1.93 22.06 -0.31
C LEU A 294 -0.77 22.28 0.66
N GLY A 295 0.41 21.67 0.41
CA GLY A 295 1.56 21.79 1.28
C GLY A 295 1.39 21.10 2.65
N ASN A 296 0.37 20.27 2.83
CA ASN A 296 0.03 19.57 4.05
C ASN A 296 0.41 18.07 4.01
N PHE A 297 1.48 17.73 3.32
CA PHE A 297 1.93 16.35 3.20
C PHE A 297 3.18 16.09 4.02
N PHE A 298 3.35 14.83 4.44
CA PHE A 298 4.56 14.32 5.07
C PHE A 298 5.14 13.19 4.23
N THR A 299 6.45 13.20 4.01
CA THR A 299 7.13 12.08 3.37
C THR A 299 7.18 10.88 4.33
N ILE A 300 7.26 9.68 3.75
CA ILE A 300 7.45 8.46 4.57
C ILE A 300 8.73 8.60 5.40
N ARG A 301 9.80 9.15 4.84
CA ARG A 301 11.09 9.35 5.52
C ARG A 301 10.98 10.24 6.76
N GLU A 302 10.26 11.36 6.64
CA GLU A 302 10.01 12.27 7.78
C GLU A 302 9.24 11.57 8.90
N VAL A 303 8.26 10.75 8.56
CA VAL A 303 7.50 9.98 9.56
C VAL A 303 8.37 8.92 10.22
N LEU A 304 9.22 8.23 9.46
CA LEU A 304 10.11 7.20 9.99
C LEU A 304 11.27 7.75 10.82
N GLU A 305 11.58 9.05 10.72
CA GLU A 305 12.48 9.70 11.65
C GLU A 305 11.92 9.75 13.09
N LYS A 306 10.61 9.85 13.22
CA LYS A 306 9.91 9.99 14.51
C LYS A 306 9.35 8.68 15.03
N PHE A 307 8.88 7.80 14.16
CA PHE A 307 8.13 6.58 14.52
C PHE A 307 8.77 5.33 13.93
N ASP A 308 8.68 4.24 14.67
CA ASP A 308 9.05 2.92 14.19
C ASP A 308 8.20 2.51 12.99
N ALA A 309 8.83 1.90 11.98
CA ALA A 309 8.15 1.57 10.72
C ALA A 309 6.99 0.59 10.91
N GLU A 310 7.10 -0.38 11.81
CA GLU A 310 6.00 -1.31 12.10
C GLU A 310 4.83 -0.60 12.78
N VAL A 311 5.08 0.40 13.60
CA VAL A 311 4.04 1.26 14.19
C VAL A 311 3.27 2.00 13.09
N VAL A 312 3.97 2.54 12.11
CA VAL A 312 3.35 3.21 10.96
C VAL A 312 2.53 2.22 10.13
N ARG A 313 3.08 1.04 9.86
CA ARG A 313 2.35 -0.04 9.18
C ARG A 313 1.09 -0.44 9.96
N PHE A 314 1.19 -0.63 11.25
CA PHE A 314 0.06 -0.99 12.11
C PHE A 314 -1.01 0.11 12.14
N PHE A 315 -0.60 1.37 12.22
CA PHE A 315 -1.51 2.51 12.13
C PHE A 315 -2.34 2.47 10.84
N ILE A 316 -1.73 2.13 9.70
CA ILE A 316 -2.43 1.99 8.42
C ILE A 316 -3.29 0.72 8.42
N ALA A 317 -2.74 -0.41 8.84
CA ALA A 317 -3.38 -1.72 8.75
C ALA A 317 -4.64 -1.85 9.63
N ARG A 318 -4.67 -1.17 10.78
CA ARG A 318 -5.81 -1.24 11.71
C ARG A 318 -7.05 -0.48 11.25
N ALA A 319 -6.94 0.38 10.25
CA ALA A 319 -8.06 1.09 9.64
C ALA A 319 -8.59 0.32 8.44
N HIS A 320 -9.91 0.37 8.22
CA HIS A 320 -10.48 -0.22 7.01
C HIS A 320 -9.95 0.52 5.79
N TYR A 321 -9.51 -0.21 4.77
CA TYR A 321 -8.84 0.38 3.61
C TYR A 321 -9.69 1.40 2.84
N ARG A 322 -11.03 1.27 2.85
CA ARG A 322 -11.93 2.22 2.19
C ARG A 322 -12.23 3.47 3.00
N SER A 323 -11.99 3.44 4.31
CA SER A 323 -12.27 4.59 5.19
C SER A 323 -11.18 5.66 5.05
N PRO A 324 -11.52 6.93 5.25
CA PRO A 324 -10.50 7.96 5.43
C PRO A 324 -9.58 7.61 6.60
N LEU A 325 -8.29 7.92 6.48
CA LEU A 325 -7.29 7.73 7.52
C LEU A 325 -6.82 9.09 8.02
N ASN A 326 -7.15 9.43 9.27
CA ASN A 326 -6.70 10.66 9.89
C ASN A 326 -5.28 10.49 10.41
N TYR A 327 -4.35 11.19 9.79
CA TYR A 327 -2.95 11.25 10.19
C TYR A 327 -2.76 12.33 11.24
N SER A 328 -2.20 11.96 12.37
CA SER A 328 -1.64 12.87 13.37
C SER A 328 -0.64 12.11 14.24
N ASP A 329 0.27 12.83 14.88
CA ASP A 329 1.22 12.23 15.82
C ASP A 329 0.49 11.56 16.99
N VAL A 330 -0.64 12.13 17.45
CA VAL A 330 -1.47 11.53 18.51
C VAL A 330 -2.04 10.17 18.09
N HIS A 331 -2.54 10.06 16.85
CA HIS A 331 -3.09 8.79 16.35
C HIS A 331 -2.01 7.73 16.13
N ILE A 332 -0.79 8.14 15.73
CA ILE A 332 0.33 7.21 15.62
C ILE A 332 0.82 6.78 16.99
N ASP A 333 0.87 7.66 17.98
CA ASP A 333 1.20 7.30 19.36
C ASP A 333 0.18 6.30 19.94
N ASP A 334 -1.11 6.48 19.67
CA ASP A 334 -2.13 5.52 20.04
C ASP A 334 -1.89 4.13 19.37
N ALA A 335 -1.54 4.12 18.09
CA ALA A 335 -1.15 2.89 17.40
C ALA A 335 0.10 2.25 18.00
N LYS A 336 1.10 3.03 18.37
CA LYS A 336 2.30 2.58 19.09
C LYS A 336 1.94 1.88 20.39
N ASN A 337 1.09 2.51 21.20
CA ASN A 337 0.64 1.93 22.48
C ASN A 337 -0.12 0.62 22.26
N ALA A 338 -0.98 0.56 21.26
CA ALA A 338 -1.73 -0.65 20.92
C ALA A 338 -0.81 -1.79 20.45
N LEU A 339 0.12 -1.51 19.56
CA LEU A 339 1.08 -2.51 19.06
C LEU A 339 2.00 -2.99 20.20
N THR A 340 2.40 -2.10 21.09
CA THR A 340 3.19 -2.42 22.29
C THR A 340 2.46 -3.43 23.18
N ARG A 341 1.15 -3.32 23.34
CA ARG A 341 0.35 -4.31 24.11
C ARG A 341 0.40 -5.69 23.46
N LEU A 342 0.35 -5.78 22.15
CA LEU A 342 0.45 -7.07 21.43
C LEU A 342 1.83 -7.70 21.61
N TYR A 343 2.91 -6.93 21.49
CA TYR A 343 4.26 -7.42 21.72
C TYR A 343 4.50 -7.82 23.19
N THR A 344 3.92 -7.07 24.12
CA THR A 344 4.02 -7.38 25.57
C THR A 344 3.41 -8.76 25.88
N ALA A 345 2.31 -9.12 25.23
CA ALA A 345 1.72 -10.43 25.40
C ALA A 345 2.66 -11.57 24.96
N LEU A 346 3.48 -11.35 23.95
CA LEU A 346 4.45 -12.33 23.44
C LEU A 346 5.79 -12.34 24.18
N LYS A 347 6.05 -11.36 25.03
CA LYS A 347 7.36 -11.16 25.65
C LYS A 347 7.82 -12.36 26.50
N ASP A 348 6.91 -12.91 27.30
CA ASP A 348 7.22 -13.98 28.27
C ASP A 348 6.55 -15.32 27.91
N VAL A 349 5.98 -15.44 26.71
CA VAL A 349 5.33 -16.67 26.25
C VAL A 349 5.88 -17.04 24.88
N GLU A 350 6.76 -18.00 24.85
CA GLU A 350 7.35 -18.50 23.59
C GLU A 350 6.26 -19.24 22.80
N PRO A 351 5.98 -18.84 21.55
CA PRO A 351 5.07 -19.57 20.67
C PRO A 351 5.55 -21.01 20.45
N ASP A 352 4.66 -21.97 20.40
CA ASP A 352 5.02 -23.33 20.00
C ASP A 352 5.42 -23.39 18.50
N ASN A 353 6.01 -24.52 18.08
CA ASN A 353 6.56 -24.69 16.74
C ASN A 353 5.52 -25.22 15.72
N GLN A 354 4.24 -25.29 16.10
CA GLN A 354 3.18 -25.75 15.20
C GLN A 354 2.88 -24.69 14.13
N GLN A 355 2.36 -25.11 13.00
CA GLN A 355 1.84 -24.17 12.00
C GLN A 355 0.49 -23.60 12.46
N LEU A 356 0.13 -22.44 11.89
CA LEU A 356 -1.18 -21.84 12.11
C LEU A 356 -2.28 -22.80 11.65
N ASP A 357 -3.23 -23.08 12.54
CA ASP A 357 -4.36 -23.93 12.26
C ASP A 357 -5.61 -23.10 12.01
N TRP A 358 -6.05 -23.06 10.75
CA TRP A 358 -7.23 -22.30 10.35
C TRP A 358 -8.55 -22.89 10.85
N SER A 359 -8.57 -24.09 11.44
CA SER A 359 -9.75 -24.67 12.05
C SER A 359 -10.05 -24.12 13.46
N GLU A 360 -9.07 -23.47 14.08
CA GLU A 360 -9.24 -22.87 15.41
C GLU A 360 -10.21 -21.67 15.37
N ALA A 361 -11.00 -21.51 16.43
CA ALA A 361 -12.09 -20.53 16.47
C ALA A 361 -11.63 -19.08 16.20
N ASN A 362 -10.50 -18.66 16.79
CA ASN A 362 -9.97 -17.31 16.56
C ASN A 362 -9.42 -17.14 15.14
N ALA A 363 -8.79 -18.17 14.57
CA ALA A 363 -8.34 -18.15 13.18
C ALA A 363 -9.55 -18.05 12.23
N GLN A 364 -10.64 -18.72 12.50
CA GLN A 364 -11.87 -18.61 11.72
C GLN A 364 -12.52 -17.23 11.83
N ARG A 365 -12.52 -16.63 13.02
CA ARG A 365 -12.98 -15.23 13.19
C ARG A 365 -12.13 -14.25 12.38
N PHE A 366 -10.82 -14.42 12.40
CA PHE A 366 -9.90 -13.63 11.60
C PHE A 366 -10.14 -13.82 10.10
N GLN A 367 -10.29 -15.05 9.65
CA GLN A 367 -10.61 -15.38 8.27
C GLN A 367 -11.94 -14.75 7.83
N SER A 368 -12.98 -14.85 8.65
CA SER A 368 -14.28 -14.24 8.34
C SER A 368 -14.17 -12.71 8.18
N ALA A 369 -13.38 -12.06 9.02
CA ALA A 369 -13.11 -10.63 8.91
C ALA A 369 -12.38 -10.28 7.62
N MET A 370 -11.30 -11.00 7.30
CA MET A 370 -10.53 -10.75 6.10
C MET A 370 -11.32 -11.07 4.83
N ASN A 371 -12.19 -12.08 4.86
CA ASN A 371 -13.06 -12.42 3.74
C ASN A 371 -14.25 -11.45 3.57
N ASP A 372 -14.51 -10.60 4.54
CA ASP A 372 -15.48 -9.50 4.42
C ASP A 372 -14.78 -8.21 3.98
N ASP A 373 -14.42 -8.16 2.71
CA ASP A 373 -13.79 -6.97 2.10
C ASP A 373 -12.55 -6.50 2.87
N PHE A 374 -11.69 -7.43 3.24
CA PHE A 374 -10.44 -7.15 3.95
C PHE A 374 -10.66 -6.29 5.21
N ASN A 375 -11.62 -6.69 6.04
CA ASN A 375 -11.99 -5.95 7.26
C ASN A 375 -10.92 -6.10 8.35
N THR A 376 -9.81 -5.39 8.16
CA THR A 376 -8.69 -5.41 9.09
C THR A 376 -9.04 -4.87 10.48
N PRO A 377 -9.93 -3.89 10.68
CA PRO A 377 -10.33 -3.50 12.04
C PRO A 377 -10.86 -4.67 12.87
N VAL A 378 -11.72 -5.51 12.31
CA VAL A 378 -12.24 -6.70 12.99
C VAL A 378 -11.16 -7.77 13.14
N ALA A 379 -10.33 -7.99 12.13
CA ALA A 379 -9.20 -8.92 12.22
C ALA A 379 -8.23 -8.52 13.34
N VAL A 380 -7.90 -7.24 13.47
CA VAL A 380 -7.05 -6.71 14.56
C VAL A 380 -7.72 -6.91 15.94
N SER A 381 -9.03 -6.78 16.04
CA SER A 381 -9.73 -7.05 17.31
C SER A 381 -9.53 -8.50 17.78
N VAL A 382 -9.47 -9.45 16.87
CA VAL A 382 -9.15 -10.86 17.19
C VAL A 382 -7.74 -10.98 17.76
N LEU A 383 -6.77 -10.21 17.24
CA LEU A 383 -5.41 -10.19 17.77
C LEU A 383 -5.37 -9.69 19.23
N PHE A 384 -6.16 -8.68 19.57
CA PHE A 384 -6.25 -8.18 20.95
C PHE A 384 -6.94 -9.18 21.89
N ASP A 385 -7.97 -9.88 21.43
CA ASP A 385 -8.59 -10.97 22.19
C ASP A 385 -7.58 -12.08 22.49
N LEU A 386 -6.79 -12.48 21.48
CA LEU A 386 -5.71 -13.46 21.67
C LEU A 386 -4.64 -12.95 22.63
N ALA A 387 -4.22 -11.70 22.54
CA ALA A 387 -3.24 -11.11 23.45
C ALA A 387 -3.74 -11.16 24.90
N SER A 388 -5.00 -10.87 25.14
CA SER A 388 -5.63 -10.97 26.46
C SER A 388 -5.62 -12.41 26.98
N GLU A 389 -5.94 -13.39 26.13
CA GLU A 389 -5.91 -14.81 26.49
C GLU A 389 -4.47 -15.31 26.75
N VAL A 390 -3.48 -14.89 25.97
CA VAL A 390 -2.07 -15.21 26.19
C VAL A 390 -1.60 -14.66 27.53
N ASN A 391 -1.96 -13.42 27.86
CA ASN A 391 -1.63 -12.81 29.16
C ASN A 391 -2.26 -13.58 30.33
N ARG A 392 -3.50 -14.07 30.16
CA ARG A 392 -4.23 -14.77 31.20
C ARG A 392 -3.74 -16.21 31.40
N THR A 393 -3.49 -16.95 30.30
CA THR A 393 -3.24 -18.40 30.34
C THR A 393 -1.77 -18.78 30.20
N ARG A 394 -0.96 -17.92 29.62
CA ARG A 394 0.44 -18.25 29.25
C ARG A 394 0.57 -19.43 28.30
N ASP A 395 -0.44 -19.67 27.48
CA ASP A 395 -0.51 -20.80 26.56
C ASP A 395 0.30 -20.54 25.30
N ALA A 396 1.28 -21.39 25.03
CA ALA A 396 2.18 -21.29 23.86
C ALA A 396 1.42 -21.46 22.53
N ALA A 397 0.34 -22.23 22.50
CA ALA A 397 -0.50 -22.38 21.31
C ALA A 397 -1.27 -21.09 20.97
N LEU A 398 -1.78 -20.38 21.97
CA LEU A 398 -2.41 -19.08 21.78
C LEU A 398 -1.42 -18.01 21.35
N ALA A 399 -0.19 -18.04 21.88
CA ALA A 399 0.88 -17.16 21.43
C ALA A 399 1.25 -17.41 19.95
N ARG A 400 1.28 -18.68 19.53
CA ARG A 400 1.48 -19.07 18.13
C ARG A 400 0.35 -18.52 17.23
N GLN A 401 -0.90 -18.63 17.63
CA GLN A 401 -2.03 -18.09 16.91
C GLN A 401 -1.90 -16.56 16.76
N LEU A 402 -1.60 -15.86 17.84
CA LEU A 402 -1.42 -14.41 17.83
C LEU A 402 -0.32 -14.01 16.83
N LYS A 403 0.85 -14.60 16.94
CA LYS A 403 1.97 -14.30 16.05
C LYS A 403 1.69 -14.68 14.60
N GLY A 404 1.09 -15.84 14.37
CA GLY A 404 0.77 -16.35 13.03
C GLY A 404 -0.28 -15.50 12.31
N LEU A 405 -1.37 -15.17 12.99
CA LEU A 405 -2.42 -14.32 12.40
C LEU A 405 -1.93 -12.89 12.16
N ALA A 406 -1.19 -12.32 13.12
CA ALA A 406 -0.57 -11.01 12.92
C ALA A 406 0.41 -11.01 11.75
N GLY A 407 1.12 -12.10 11.52
CA GLY A 407 2.04 -12.29 10.40
C GLY A 407 1.37 -12.18 9.03
N VAL A 408 0.10 -12.58 8.93
CA VAL A 408 -0.69 -12.39 7.70
C VAL A 408 -0.80 -10.91 7.34
N LEU A 409 -0.85 -10.04 8.34
CA LEU A 409 -0.87 -8.58 8.16
C LEU A 409 0.54 -7.96 8.11
N GLY A 410 1.59 -8.78 8.24
CA GLY A 410 2.98 -8.33 8.30
C GLY A 410 3.36 -7.70 9.64
N LEU A 411 2.74 -8.14 10.74
CA LEU A 411 2.92 -7.61 12.10
C LEU A 411 3.46 -8.68 13.06
N LEU A 412 4.03 -8.25 14.17
CA LEU A 412 4.50 -9.08 15.30
C LEU A 412 5.57 -10.12 14.97
N GLN A 413 6.39 -9.89 13.94
CA GLN A 413 7.40 -10.88 13.53
C GLN A 413 8.79 -10.63 14.15
N ARG A 414 8.98 -9.49 14.83
CA ARG A 414 10.23 -9.16 15.51
C ARG A 414 10.32 -9.88 16.85
N GLU A 415 11.54 -9.98 17.39
CA GLU A 415 11.73 -10.43 18.77
C GLU A 415 11.09 -9.40 19.72
N PRO A 416 10.19 -9.83 20.66
CA PRO A 416 9.38 -8.90 21.44
C PRO A 416 10.19 -7.91 22.28
N ARG A 417 11.24 -8.36 22.95
CA ARG A 417 12.09 -7.47 23.76
C ARG A 417 12.83 -6.46 22.91
N ALA A 418 13.33 -6.88 21.74
CA ALA A 418 13.98 -5.97 20.79
C ALA A 418 13.02 -4.86 20.33
N PHE A 419 11.75 -5.20 20.04
CA PHE A 419 10.74 -4.19 19.74
C PHE A 419 10.47 -3.24 20.91
N LEU A 420 10.30 -3.79 22.12
CA LEU A 420 9.97 -3.00 23.31
C LEU A 420 11.12 -2.07 23.76
N GLN A 421 12.36 -2.41 23.44
CA GLN A 421 13.56 -1.65 23.79
C GLN A 421 14.06 -0.72 22.67
N ARG A 422 13.41 -0.73 21.50
CA ARG A 422 13.82 0.11 20.37
C ARG A 422 13.73 1.59 20.66
N ALA A 423 14.55 2.36 19.95
CA ALA A 423 14.39 3.81 19.87
C ALA A 423 13.13 4.18 19.04
N SER A 424 12.57 5.36 19.28
CA SER A 424 11.31 5.81 18.65
C SER A 424 11.49 6.32 17.22
N GLY A 425 12.29 5.70 16.38
CA GLY A 425 12.51 6.09 14.99
C GLY A 425 13.98 6.23 14.62
N ALA A 426 14.26 6.30 13.32
CA ALA A 426 15.62 6.32 12.78
C ALA A 426 16.41 7.60 13.14
N GLY A 427 15.71 8.72 13.40
CA GLY A 427 16.30 10.01 13.77
C GLY A 427 16.51 10.21 15.28
N SER A 428 16.04 9.29 16.12
CA SER A 428 16.13 9.42 17.57
C SER A 428 17.53 9.02 18.09
N SER A 429 18.51 9.88 17.86
CA SER A 429 19.78 9.87 18.59
C SER A 429 19.64 10.50 20.01
N GLU A 430 18.49 11.05 20.32
CA GLU A 430 18.18 11.63 21.61
C GLU A 430 17.65 10.56 22.56
N GLY A 431 18.38 10.30 23.60
CA GLY A 431 18.01 9.37 24.66
C GLY A 431 19.17 8.49 25.10
N LEU A 432 18.99 7.86 26.26
CA LEU A 432 19.98 6.95 26.80
C LEU A 432 20.18 5.73 25.87
N SER A 433 21.44 5.38 25.64
CA SER A 433 21.79 4.15 24.95
C SER A 433 21.43 2.91 25.80
N PRO A 434 21.25 1.73 25.19
CA PRO A 434 21.05 0.50 25.96
C PRO A 434 22.12 0.28 27.05
N GLN A 435 23.38 0.61 26.77
CA GLN A 435 24.48 0.48 27.72
C GLN A 435 24.34 1.44 28.89
N GLU A 436 23.95 2.68 28.67
CA GLU A 436 23.68 3.65 29.71
C GLU A 436 22.49 3.25 30.58
N ILE A 437 21.44 2.69 29.97
CA ILE A 437 20.24 2.19 30.66
C ILE A 437 20.64 1.01 31.57
N GLU A 438 21.39 0.04 31.05
CA GLU A 438 21.88 -1.11 31.84
C GLU A 438 22.80 -0.67 32.99
N ALA A 439 23.66 0.33 32.78
CA ALA A 439 24.49 0.91 33.85
C ALA A 439 23.64 1.54 34.95
N LYS A 440 22.59 2.28 34.59
CA LYS A 440 21.64 2.87 35.54
C LYS A 440 20.84 1.81 36.30
N ILE A 441 20.46 0.73 35.68
CA ILE A 441 19.82 -0.42 36.34
C ILE A 441 20.79 -1.05 37.36
N ALA A 442 22.04 -1.25 36.98
CA ALA A 442 23.05 -1.77 37.89
C ALA A 442 23.27 -0.86 39.14
N GLU A 443 23.34 0.45 38.94
CA GLU A 443 23.41 1.43 40.04
C GLU A 443 22.16 1.30 40.94
N ARG A 444 20.97 1.15 40.39
CA ARG A 444 19.74 0.97 41.16
C ARG A 444 19.75 -0.33 41.97
N ILE A 445 20.19 -1.41 41.38
CA ILE A 445 20.33 -2.72 42.07
C ILE A 445 21.31 -2.58 43.26
N ALA A 446 22.46 -1.97 43.02
CA ALA A 446 23.44 -1.70 44.07
C ALA A 446 22.88 -0.85 45.23
N ALA A 447 22.09 0.20 44.92
CA ALA A 447 21.40 1.01 45.89
C ALA A 447 20.40 0.19 46.73
N LYS A 448 19.63 -0.69 46.11
CA LYS A 448 18.72 -1.63 46.81
C LYS A 448 19.47 -2.57 47.74
N GLN A 449 20.59 -3.12 47.29
CA GLN A 449 21.43 -4.01 48.11
C GLN A 449 22.02 -3.28 49.33
N ALA A 450 22.39 -2.00 49.16
CA ALA A 450 22.85 -1.14 50.24
C ALA A 450 21.70 -0.60 51.11
N LYS A 451 20.46 -1.01 50.86
CA LYS A 451 19.24 -0.52 51.53
C LYS A 451 19.00 0.99 51.37
N ASN A 452 19.61 1.60 50.34
CA ASN A 452 19.37 2.98 49.97
C ASN A 452 18.20 3.07 48.99
N TYR A 453 16.99 2.88 49.50
CA TYR A 453 15.78 2.84 48.67
C TYR A 453 15.45 4.20 48.06
N ALA A 454 15.78 5.31 48.74
CA ALA A 454 15.58 6.64 48.19
C ALA A 454 16.37 6.85 46.88
N GLU A 455 17.63 6.40 46.84
CA GLU A 455 18.45 6.47 45.63
C GLU A 455 17.93 5.52 44.54
N ALA A 456 17.50 4.30 44.89
CA ALA A 456 16.90 3.38 43.96
C ALA A 456 15.63 3.95 43.30
N ASP A 457 14.77 4.61 44.07
CA ASP A 457 13.56 5.25 43.57
C ASP A 457 13.86 6.48 42.71
N ARG A 458 14.89 7.25 43.09
CA ARG A 458 15.37 8.39 42.30
C ARG A 458 15.82 7.94 40.89
N ILE A 459 16.61 6.86 40.81
CA ILE A 459 17.10 6.31 39.54
C ILE A 459 15.91 5.83 38.68
N ARG A 460 14.96 5.13 39.29
CA ARG A 460 13.75 4.68 38.58
C ARG A 460 12.92 5.83 38.00
N ALA A 461 12.72 6.89 38.82
CA ALA A 461 12.00 8.08 38.41
C ALA A 461 12.73 8.81 37.26
N ALA A 462 14.05 8.97 37.37
CA ALA A 462 14.85 9.60 36.31
C ALA A 462 14.82 8.81 34.99
N LEU A 463 14.85 7.49 35.05
CA LEU A 463 14.73 6.66 33.87
C LEU A 463 13.35 6.77 33.26
N LEU A 464 12.29 6.81 34.06
CA LEU A 464 10.92 6.99 33.56
C LEU A 464 10.74 8.35 32.88
N GLU A 465 11.30 9.41 33.47
CA GLU A 465 11.31 10.76 32.88
C GLU A 465 12.07 10.79 31.55
N ALA A 466 13.10 9.94 31.40
CA ALA A 466 13.84 9.74 30.15
C ALA A 466 13.14 8.77 29.17
N GLY A 467 11.89 8.37 29.44
CA GLY A 467 11.13 7.48 28.61
C GLY A 467 11.47 5.99 28.74
N ILE A 468 12.02 5.58 29.90
CA ILE A 468 12.39 4.18 30.17
C ILE A 468 11.60 3.69 31.39
N ALA A 469 10.72 2.70 31.15
CA ALA A 469 10.00 2.01 32.20
C ALA A 469 10.75 0.75 32.63
N LEU A 470 10.84 0.52 33.97
CA LEU A 470 11.49 -0.63 34.57
C LEU A 470 10.46 -1.62 35.10
N GLU A 471 10.72 -2.90 34.89
CA GLU A 471 9.95 -4.00 35.44
C GLU A 471 10.85 -4.94 36.26
N ASP A 472 10.62 -4.99 37.56
CA ASP A 472 11.33 -5.92 38.42
C ASP A 472 10.76 -7.32 38.30
N LYS A 473 11.62 -8.31 38.07
CA LYS A 473 11.21 -9.72 37.89
C LYS A 473 11.47 -10.51 39.19
N PRO A 474 10.70 -11.59 39.39
CA PRO A 474 11.04 -12.58 40.42
C PRO A 474 12.47 -13.11 40.20
N GLY A 475 13.29 -13.10 41.26
CA GLY A 475 14.72 -13.47 41.17
C GLY A 475 15.69 -12.29 41.14
N GLY A 476 15.15 -11.04 41.17
CA GLY A 476 15.95 -9.83 41.36
C GLY A 476 16.53 -9.19 40.09
N SER A 477 16.20 -9.72 38.92
CA SER A 477 16.52 -9.04 37.65
C SER A 477 15.51 -7.91 37.33
N THR A 478 15.96 -6.93 36.58
CA THR A 478 15.12 -5.81 36.10
C THR A 478 15.15 -5.77 34.60
N GLU A 479 13.99 -5.82 33.99
CA GLU A 479 13.80 -5.57 32.57
C GLU A 479 13.40 -4.12 32.33
N TRP A 480 13.67 -3.64 31.13
CA TRP A 480 13.31 -2.28 30.76
C TRP A 480 12.68 -2.22 29.36
N ARG A 481 11.87 -1.22 29.15
CA ARG A 481 11.29 -0.90 27.84
C ARG A 481 11.21 0.61 27.64
N ARG A 482 11.17 1.03 26.39
CA ARG A 482 10.88 2.43 26.06
C ARG A 482 9.36 2.68 26.06
N VAL A 483 8.93 3.84 26.54
CA VAL A 483 7.53 4.23 26.65
C VAL A 483 7.25 5.48 25.84
#